data_1e4b94b80750b91a226328fd62cf4430
#
_entry.id   1e4b94b80750b91a226328fd62cf4430
#
_cell.length_a   1.000
_cell.length_b   1.000
_cell.length_c   1.000
_cell.angle_alpha   90.00
_cell.angle_beta   90.00
_cell.angle_gamma   90.00
#
_symmetry.space_group_name_H-M   'P 1'
#
loop_
_entity.id
_entity.type
_entity.pdbx_description
1 polymer ?
#
loop_
_entity_poly.entity_id
_entity_poly.type
_entity_poly.pdbx_seq_one_letter_code
_entity_poly.pdbx_strand_id
1 'polypeptide(L)'
;PQQWTPEKRGSDNISVVSHLPLGAPLSIADIEIEQEMDRPYAYVAREIFGLEGEMGLDIIDLHVPERPEVIYRWRIENQDLHVGSGGKDIKYFKWDGRYYVVLSVQFGQGGPDADLGAVVLDVTDLPNPDSVREVARIRDSELLGGFHNIFIYKHSNGRVLLMTTISGPFAHVYDLGYAVEGRVDEALVAHIPVPDGQTGGRGYHDFYAGYHPDSETDRFYGGGSGGYYVYDITDLENPSLLVSLTG
;
A
#
# COMPACT_ATOMS: atom_id res chain seq x y z
N PRO A 1 15.67 1.37 -28.38
CA PRO A 1 14.67 2.02 -27.54
C PRO A 1 14.77 3.53 -27.77
N GLN A 2 13.65 4.17 -28.07
CA GLN A 2 13.60 5.60 -28.29
C GLN A 2 13.82 6.28 -26.93
N GLN A 3 14.92 7.01 -26.81
CA GLN A 3 15.26 7.70 -25.57
C GLN A 3 14.21 8.78 -25.28
N TRP A 4 13.64 8.76 -24.12
CA TRP A 4 12.69 9.75 -23.66
C TRP A 4 13.40 11.10 -23.50
N THR A 5 12.90 12.14 -24.14
CA THR A 5 13.30 13.51 -23.86
C THR A 5 12.09 14.31 -23.41
N PRO A 6 12.24 15.20 -22.42
CA PRO A 6 11.13 16.03 -21.90
C PRO A 6 10.42 16.81 -23.02
N GLU A 7 11.15 17.23 -24.04
CA GLU A 7 10.64 18.06 -25.13
C GLU A 7 9.67 17.34 -26.09
N LYS A 8 9.59 16.01 -26.01
CA LYS A 8 8.76 15.18 -26.92
C LYS A 8 7.54 14.59 -26.28
N ARG A 9 7.21 14.96 -25.03
CA ARG A 9 6.10 14.37 -24.30
C ARG A 9 5.23 15.41 -23.62
N GLY A 10 3.95 15.17 -23.69
CA GLY A 10 2.91 16.04 -23.21
C GLY A 10 1.88 16.27 -24.29
N SER A 11 0.97 17.13 -24.01
CA SER A 11 0.00 17.72 -24.92
C SER A 11 0.12 19.24 -24.82
N ASP A 12 -0.70 19.97 -25.56
CA ASP A 12 -0.64 21.44 -25.56
C ASP A 12 -0.85 22.06 -24.15
N ASN A 13 -1.41 21.28 -23.23
CA ASN A 13 -1.71 21.70 -21.85
C ASN A 13 -0.98 20.90 -20.77
N ILE A 14 -0.08 19.99 -21.14
CA ILE A 14 0.73 19.19 -20.21
C ILE A 14 2.19 19.21 -20.66
N SER A 15 3.10 19.60 -19.76
CA SER A 15 4.53 19.55 -19.99
C SER A 15 5.22 18.68 -18.95
N VAL A 16 6.28 17.98 -19.35
CA VAL A 16 7.15 17.24 -18.42
C VAL A 16 8.09 18.25 -17.78
N VAL A 17 8.04 18.36 -16.45
CA VAL A 17 8.88 19.28 -15.68
C VAL A 17 10.26 18.66 -15.44
N SER A 18 10.29 17.38 -15.08
CA SER A 18 11.54 16.67 -14.80
C SER A 18 11.41 15.16 -15.03
N HIS A 19 12.54 14.46 -15.01
CA HIS A 19 12.61 13.01 -15.08
C HIS A 19 13.71 12.51 -14.15
N LEU A 20 13.35 11.72 -13.15
CA LEU A 20 14.26 11.09 -12.19
C LEU A 20 14.34 9.57 -12.48
N PRO A 21 15.44 9.06 -13.05
CA PRO A 21 15.60 7.63 -13.24
C PRO A 21 15.89 6.95 -11.90
N LEU A 22 15.08 5.94 -11.53
CA LEU A 22 15.20 5.21 -10.26
C LEU A 22 15.81 3.81 -10.41
N GLY A 23 16.12 3.37 -11.61
CA GLY A 23 16.73 2.06 -11.84
C GLY A 23 16.30 1.39 -13.14
N ALA A 24 16.39 0.07 -13.17
CA ALA A 24 16.04 -0.74 -14.33
C ALA A 24 14.56 -0.63 -14.70
N PRO A 25 14.17 -0.87 -15.97
CA PRO A 25 12.77 -1.01 -16.35
C PRO A 25 12.05 -2.07 -15.51
N LEU A 26 10.77 -1.82 -15.18
CA LEU A 26 9.94 -2.71 -14.35
C LEU A 26 10.46 -2.90 -12.91
N SER A 27 11.12 -1.89 -12.35
CA SER A 27 11.57 -1.91 -10.95
C SER A 27 10.75 -0.99 -10.02
N ILE A 28 9.61 -0.51 -10.50
CA ILE A 28 8.67 0.34 -9.76
C ILE A 28 7.27 -0.25 -9.90
N ALA A 29 6.58 -0.45 -8.77
CA ALA A 29 5.23 -0.97 -8.73
C ALA A 29 4.19 0.15 -8.59
N ASP A 30 4.38 1.04 -7.62
CA ASP A 30 3.42 2.08 -7.29
C ASP A 30 4.10 3.37 -6.82
N ILE A 31 3.36 4.47 -6.83
CA ILE A 31 3.77 5.77 -6.33
C ILE A 31 2.62 6.45 -5.60
N GLU A 32 2.91 6.96 -4.40
CA GLU A 32 2.03 7.81 -3.62
C GLU A 32 2.66 9.19 -3.42
N ILE A 33 1.87 10.26 -3.47
CA ILE A 33 2.33 11.64 -3.28
C ILE A 33 1.52 12.27 -2.14
N GLU A 34 2.20 12.87 -1.16
CA GLU A 34 1.54 13.63 -0.12
C GLU A 34 0.73 14.77 -0.72
N GLN A 35 -0.52 14.93 -0.23
CA GLN A 35 -1.45 15.94 -0.76
C GLN A 35 -1.29 17.31 -0.11
N GLU A 36 -0.32 17.48 0.78
CA GLU A 36 -0.07 18.73 1.49
C GLU A 36 1.03 19.52 0.78
N MET A 37 0.71 20.77 0.44
CA MET A 37 1.59 21.63 -0.37
C MET A 37 2.90 21.99 0.34
N ASP A 38 2.94 21.92 1.65
CA ASP A 38 4.13 22.16 2.48
C ASP A 38 4.94 20.87 2.75
N ARG A 39 4.43 19.73 2.26
CA ARG A 39 5.09 18.42 2.33
C ARG A 39 5.09 17.73 0.96
N PRO A 40 5.81 18.26 -0.02
CA PRO A 40 5.81 17.73 -1.38
C PRO A 40 6.78 16.54 -1.49
N TYR A 41 6.39 15.40 -0.92
CA TYR A 41 7.14 14.14 -0.99
C TYR A 41 6.41 13.11 -1.83
N ALA A 42 7.18 12.34 -2.61
CA ALA A 42 6.69 11.16 -3.29
C ALA A 42 7.34 9.91 -2.69
N TYR A 43 6.54 8.87 -2.53
CA TYR A 43 6.92 7.56 -2.03
C TYR A 43 6.79 6.56 -3.16
N VAL A 44 7.84 5.82 -3.45
CA VAL A 44 7.90 4.92 -4.61
C VAL A 44 8.17 3.50 -4.15
N ALA A 45 7.22 2.61 -4.40
CA ALA A 45 7.38 1.19 -4.15
C ALA A 45 8.35 0.56 -5.16
N ARG A 46 9.37 -0.14 -4.65
CA ARG A 46 10.43 -0.75 -5.45
C ARG A 46 10.29 -2.27 -5.46
N GLU A 47 10.31 -2.82 -6.66
CA GLU A 47 10.14 -4.25 -6.87
C GLU A 47 11.17 -4.84 -7.84
N ILE A 48 11.23 -6.17 -7.87
CA ILE A 48 11.93 -6.95 -8.90
C ILE A 48 10.88 -7.69 -9.71
N PHE A 49 10.45 -7.11 -10.82
CA PHE A 49 9.55 -7.78 -11.77
C PHE A 49 10.29 -8.30 -13.00
N GLY A 50 11.49 -7.85 -13.22
CA GLY A 50 12.42 -8.30 -14.26
C GLY A 50 13.57 -9.12 -13.69
N LEU A 51 14.77 -8.94 -14.27
CA LEU A 51 16.00 -9.62 -13.85
C LEU A 51 16.81 -8.80 -12.85
N GLU A 52 16.54 -7.50 -12.74
CA GLU A 52 17.29 -6.56 -11.92
C GLU A 52 16.33 -5.63 -11.20
N GLY A 53 16.66 -5.25 -9.98
CA GLY A 53 15.88 -4.31 -9.19
C GLY A 53 16.28 -4.36 -7.71
N GLU A 54 15.55 -3.61 -6.91
CA GLU A 54 15.70 -3.56 -5.45
C GLU A 54 14.31 -3.66 -4.83
N MET A 55 14.19 -4.39 -3.72
CA MET A 55 12.92 -4.55 -3.00
C MET A 55 12.84 -3.54 -1.87
N GLY A 56 11.88 -2.62 -1.94
CA GLY A 56 11.72 -1.63 -0.88
C GLY A 56 10.95 -0.39 -1.28
N LEU A 57 11.44 0.75 -0.78
CA LEU A 57 10.84 2.07 -0.92
C LEU A 57 11.91 3.12 -1.19
N ASP A 58 11.63 4.06 -2.08
CA ASP A 58 12.35 5.33 -2.21
C ASP A 58 11.47 6.50 -1.78
N ILE A 59 12.01 7.45 -1.02
CA ILE A 59 11.38 8.74 -0.70
C ILE A 59 12.03 9.82 -1.54
N ILE A 60 11.22 10.59 -2.25
CA ILE A 60 11.66 11.62 -3.17
C ILE A 60 11.19 12.98 -2.66
N ASP A 61 12.11 13.91 -2.54
CA ASP A 61 11.82 15.31 -2.26
C ASP A 61 11.43 16.03 -3.56
N LEU A 62 10.27 16.67 -3.56
CA LEU A 62 9.68 17.41 -4.68
C LEU A 62 9.59 18.93 -4.40
N HIS A 63 10.26 19.48 -3.38
CA HIS A 63 10.25 20.92 -3.10
C HIS A 63 10.73 21.77 -4.29
N VAL A 64 11.61 21.20 -5.12
CA VAL A 64 12.04 21.78 -6.39
C VAL A 64 11.65 20.79 -7.50
N PRO A 65 10.44 20.91 -8.08
CA PRO A 65 9.94 19.91 -9.04
C PRO A 65 10.82 19.71 -10.28
N GLU A 66 11.60 20.75 -10.67
CA GLU A 66 12.56 20.67 -11.78
C GLU A 66 13.80 19.84 -11.44
N ARG A 67 14.01 19.56 -10.15
CA ARG A 67 15.16 18.82 -9.64
C ARG A 67 14.78 17.94 -8.46
N PRO A 68 13.96 16.90 -8.68
CA PRO A 68 13.58 15.95 -7.64
C PRO A 68 14.78 15.14 -7.17
N GLU A 69 14.86 14.84 -5.89
CA GLU A 69 15.98 14.11 -5.28
C GLU A 69 15.50 12.95 -4.42
N VAL A 70 16.13 11.77 -4.55
CA VAL A 70 15.91 10.66 -3.64
C VAL A 70 16.63 10.97 -2.33
N ILE A 71 15.87 11.20 -1.27
CA ILE A 71 16.42 11.57 0.04
C ILE A 71 16.53 10.40 1.02
N TYR A 72 15.77 9.32 0.80
CA TYR A 72 15.82 8.13 1.66
C TYR A 72 15.51 6.87 0.85
N ARG A 73 16.11 5.74 1.28
CA ARG A 73 15.85 4.41 0.73
C ARG A 73 15.68 3.41 1.87
N TRP A 74 14.50 2.83 1.97
CA TRP A 74 14.30 1.63 2.77
C TRP A 74 14.49 0.39 1.90
N ARG A 75 15.21 -0.58 2.38
CA ARG A 75 15.40 -1.89 1.72
C ARG A 75 15.26 -2.99 2.75
N ILE A 76 14.62 -4.10 2.34
CA ILE A 76 14.60 -5.31 3.18
C ILE A 76 16.02 -5.87 3.34
N GLU A 77 16.31 -6.40 4.49
CA GLU A 77 17.61 -7.03 4.78
C GLU A 77 17.77 -8.31 3.96
N ASN A 78 18.99 -8.62 3.52
CA ASN A 78 19.33 -9.86 2.80
C ASN A 78 18.39 -10.16 1.62
N GLN A 79 18.21 -9.20 0.72
CA GLN A 79 17.28 -9.28 -0.42
C GLN A 79 17.41 -10.56 -1.25
N ASP A 80 18.60 -11.10 -1.39
CA ASP A 80 18.94 -12.33 -2.12
C ASP A 80 18.35 -13.60 -1.49
N LEU A 81 17.92 -13.55 -0.23
CA LEU A 81 17.23 -14.65 0.44
C LEU A 81 15.70 -14.62 0.27
N HIS A 82 15.16 -13.55 -0.33
CA HIS A 82 13.73 -13.37 -0.48
C HIS A 82 13.24 -13.87 -1.83
N VAL A 83 12.06 -14.49 -1.82
CA VAL A 83 11.35 -14.92 -3.02
C VAL A 83 10.15 -14.00 -3.24
N GLY A 84 10.00 -13.48 -4.44
CA GLY A 84 8.88 -12.59 -4.78
C GLY A 84 9.34 -11.26 -5.35
N SER A 85 8.42 -10.30 -5.46
CA SER A 85 8.68 -9.05 -6.15
C SER A 85 9.09 -7.88 -5.26
N GLY A 86 8.82 -7.93 -3.96
CA GLY A 86 9.15 -6.87 -3.03
C GLY A 86 8.04 -5.88 -2.80
N GLY A 87 8.35 -4.58 -2.79
CA GLY A 87 7.36 -3.52 -2.59
C GLY A 87 6.34 -3.45 -3.71
N LYS A 88 5.05 -3.41 -3.36
CA LYS A 88 3.95 -3.48 -4.32
C LYS A 88 3.12 -2.20 -4.34
N ASP A 89 2.46 -1.89 -3.27
CA ASP A 89 1.55 -0.76 -3.16
C ASP A 89 1.99 0.12 -1.98
N ILE A 90 1.73 1.41 -2.07
CA ILE A 90 2.20 2.36 -1.07
C ILE A 90 1.14 3.40 -0.78
N LYS A 91 0.92 3.68 0.51
CA LYS A 91 -0.04 4.70 0.94
C LYS A 91 0.53 5.49 2.12
N TYR A 92 0.23 6.79 2.17
CA TYR A 92 0.56 7.58 3.35
C TYR A 92 -0.69 7.86 4.19
N PHE A 93 -0.49 8.12 5.48
CA PHE A 93 -1.56 8.49 6.39
C PHE A 93 -1.06 9.36 7.55
N LYS A 94 -2.02 9.98 8.22
CA LYS A 94 -1.76 10.74 9.45
C LYS A 94 -2.40 10.05 10.66
N TRP A 95 -1.65 9.98 11.74
CA TRP A 95 -2.14 9.51 13.03
C TRP A 95 -1.49 10.30 14.16
N ASP A 96 -2.31 10.81 15.09
CA ASP A 96 -1.88 11.59 16.27
C ASP A 96 -0.85 12.71 15.96
N GLY A 97 -1.12 13.46 14.89
CA GLY A 97 -0.26 14.57 14.44
C GLY A 97 1.04 14.15 13.76
N ARG A 98 1.27 12.86 13.52
CA ARG A 98 2.43 12.31 12.84
C ARG A 98 2.07 11.81 11.45
N TYR A 99 3.10 11.69 10.61
CA TYR A 99 2.99 11.23 9.23
C TYR A 99 3.66 9.88 9.06
N TYR A 100 2.95 8.96 8.43
CA TYR A 100 3.40 7.60 8.21
C TYR A 100 3.21 7.17 6.77
N VAL A 101 4.05 6.24 6.34
CA VAL A 101 3.92 5.55 5.06
C VAL A 101 3.81 4.05 5.30
N VAL A 102 2.87 3.41 4.64
CA VAL A 102 2.74 1.95 4.59
C VAL A 102 3.17 1.48 3.22
N LEU A 103 4.15 0.58 3.19
CA LEU A 103 4.56 -0.16 2.01
C LEU A 103 4.02 -1.59 2.13
N SER A 104 3.17 -2.02 1.21
CA SER A 104 2.88 -3.45 1.07
C SER A 104 4.05 -4.18 0.43
N VAL A 105 4.32 -5.38 0.89
CA VAL A 105 5.37 -6.24 0.33
C VAL A 105 4.81 -7.59 -0.06
N GLN A 106 5.29 -8.13 -1.16
CA GLN A 106 4.93 -9.44 -1.66
C GLN A 106 6.18 -10.30 -1.85
N PHE A 107 6.63 -10.85 -0.73
CA PHE A 107 7.69 -11.86 -0.74
C PHE A 107 7.03 -13.22 -0.87
N GLY A 108 7.04 -13.87 -1.94
CA GLY A 108 6.45 -15.21 -2.12
C GLY A 108 6.91 -16.21 -1.05
N GLN A 109 6.47 -17.44 -1.18
CA GLN A 109 6.87 -18.51 -0.25
C GLN A 109 8.37 -18.82 -0.38
N GLY A 110 8.98 -19.24 0.72
CA GLY A 110 10.35 -19.78 0.79
C GLY A 110 11.44 -18.78 1.19
N GLY A 111 11.12 -17.51 1.38
CA GLY A 111 12.05 -16.52 1.94
C GLY A 111 11.86 -16.33 3.45
N PRO A 112 12.81 -15.67 4.14
CA PRO A 112 12.73 -15.43 5.59
C PRO A 112 11.59 -14.51 6.00
N ASP A 113 11.08 -13.67 5.09
CA ASP A 113 9.95 -12.78 5.29
C ASP A 113 8.74 -13.13 4.42
N ALA A 114 8.51 -14.42 4.16
CA ALA A 114 7.38 -14.90 3.37
C ALA A 114 6.01 -14.59 4.03
N ASP A 115 5.99 -14.32 5.32
CA ASP A 115 4.83 -13.89 6.11
C ASP A 115 4.70 -12.37 6.24
N LEU A 116 5.67 -11.58 5.76
CA LEU A 116 5.63 -10.12 5.83
C LEU A 116 4.65 -9.58 4.79
N GLY A 117 3.65 -8.84 5.27
CA GLY A 117 2.63 -8.20 4.43
C GLY A 117 2.86 -6.72 4.21
N ALA A 118 3.25 -5.99 5.25
CA ALA A 118 3.50 -4.56 5.13
C ALA A 118 4.53 -4.05 6.15
N VAL A 119 5.16 -2.94 5.79
CA VAL A 119 6.07 -2.18 6.66
C VAL A 119 5.53 -0.77 6.82
N VAL A 120 5.57 -0.25 8.04
CA VAL A 120 5.14 1.12 8.36
C VAL A 120 6.36 1.94 8.76
N LEU A 121 6.55 3.07 8.08
CA LEU A 121 7.61 4.02 8.37
C LEU A 121 7.02 5.34 8.89
N ASP A 122 7.62 5.88 9.95
CA ASP A 122 7.38 7.24 10.40
C ASP A 122 8.22 8.20 9.55
N VAL A 123 7.56 9.14 8.90
CA VAL A 123 8.16 10.11 7.98
C VAL A 123 7.89 11.55 8.42
N THR A 124 7.52 11.74 9.70
CA THR A 124 7.06 13.02 10.24
C THR A 124 8.08 14.14 10.03
N ASP A 125 9.34 13.87 10.31
CA ASP A 125 10.39 14.90 10.39
C ASP A 125 11.18 15.04 9.06
N LEU A 126 10.59 14.61 7.91
CA LEU A 126 11.16 14.95 6.61
C LEU A 126 11.26 16.48 6.44
N PRO A 127 12.32 16.99 5.77
CA PRO A 127 13.24 16.29 4.88
C PRO A 127 14.46 15.62 5.52
N ASN A 128 14.56 15.55 6.85
CA ASN A 128 15.70 14.91 7.49
C ASN A 128 15.63 13.37 7.31
N PRO A 129 16.47 12.76 6.45
CA PRO A 129 16.39 11.31 6.22
C PRO A 129 16.78 10.47 7.43
N ASP A 130 17.62 11.01 8.34
CA ASP A 130 18.04 10.31 9.55
C ASP A 130 16.92 10.20 10.59
N SER A 131 15.81 10.92 10.40
CA SER A 131 14.63 10.85 11.25
C SER A 131 13.64 9.76 10.85
N VAL A 132 13.73 9.23 9.62
CA VAL A 132 12.84 8.17 9.15
C VAL A 132 13.05 6.91 9.98
N ARG A 133 11.96 6.33 10.46
CA ARG A 133 11.96 5.16 11.34
C ARG A 133 11.00 4.10 10.82
N GLU A 134 11.43 2.87 10.73
CA GLU A 134 10.53 1.73 10.67
C GLU A 134 9.89 1.55 12.06
N VAL A 135 8.56 1.58 12.14
CA VAL A 135 7.80 1.53 13.40
C VAL A 135 6.98 0.26 13.54
N ALA A 136 6.63 -0.40 12.45
CA ALA A 136 5.89 -1.66 12.50
C ALA A 136 6.17 -2.54 11.28
N ARG A 137 6.13 -3.86 11.50
CA ARG A 137 6.01 -4.90 10.47
C ARG A 137 4.71 -5.68 10.70
N ILE A 138 3.80 -5.61 9.76
CA ILE A 138 2.56 -6.38 9.78
C ILE A 138 2.83 -7.71 9.09
N ARG A 139 2.66 -8.81 9.82
CA ARG A 139 2.92 -10.17 9.37
C ARG A 139 1.65 -11.00 9.42
N ASP A 140 1.54 -11.94 8.49
CA ASP A 140 0.48 -12.95 8.47
C ASP A 140 1.12 -14.34 8.36
N SER A 141 1.28 -14.98 9.50
CA SER A 141 1.90 -16.31 9.58
C SER A 141 1.04 -17.44 9.02
N GLU A 142 -0.26 -17.22 8.87
CA GLU A 142 -1.20 -18.22 8.36
C GLU A 142 -1.33 -18.16 6.83
N LEU A 143 -1.12 -16.97 6.24
CA LEU A 143 -1.32 -16.71 4.82
C LEU A 143 -0.06 -16.13 4.17
N LEU A 144 0.92 -16.99 3.92
CA LEU A 144 2.18 -16.60 3.32
C LEU A 144 2.00 -15.98 1.92
N GLY A 145 2.91 -15.08 1.56
CA GLY A 145 2.95 -14.44 0.24
C GLY A 145 2.80 -12.93 0.29
N GLY A 146 2.55 -12.37 1.47
CA GLY A 146 2.42 -10.93 1.70
C GLY A 146 1.17 -10.30 1.09
N PHE A 147 1.17 -8.97 1.04
CA PHE A 147 0.05 -8.17 0.52
C PHE A 147 0.37 -7.64 -0.88
N HIS A 148 -0.59 -7.77 -1.80
CA HIS A 148 -0.43 -7.28 -3.16
C HIS A 148 -0.83 -5.81 -3.26
N ASN A 149 -2.09 -5.50 -2.94
CA ASN A 149 -2.63 -4.15 -2.90
C ASN A 149 -3.10 -3.81 -1.48
N ILE A 150 -3.06 -2.53 -1.14
CA ILE A 150 -3.52 -2.01 0.14
C ILE A 150 -4.38 -0.77 -0.07
N PHE A 151 -5.28 -0.52 0.85
CA PHE A 151 -6.07 0.70 0.89
C PHE A 151 -6.17 1.23 2.32
N ILE A 152 -5.99 2.53 2.52
CA ILE A 152 -6.13 3.16 3.83
C ILE A 152 -7.46 3.90 3.88
N TYR A 153 -8.22 3.64 4.94
CA TYR A 153 -9.50 4.27 5.17
C TYR A 153 -9.62 4.80 6.62
N LYS A 154 -10.03 6.05 6.76
CA LYS A 154 -10.40 6.60 8.06
C LYS A 154 -11.87 6.30 8.33
N HIS A 155 -12.11 5.31 9.16
CA HIS A 155 -13.41 4.82 9.57
C HIS A 155 -14.16 5.85 10.44
N SER A 156 -15.50 5.86 10.40
CA SER A 156 -16.35 6.79 11.15
C SER A 156 -16.16 6.68 12.68
N ASN A 157 -15.73 5.53 13.19
CA ASN A 157 -15.38 5.34 14.61
C ASN A 157 -14.03 5.95 15.02
N GLY A 158 -13.31 6.62 14.09
CA GLY A 158 -12.05 7.30 14.33
C GLY A 158 -10.80 6.47 14.07
N ARG A 159 -10.90 5.15 13.81
CA ARG A 159 -9.76 4.29 13.47
C ARG A 159 -9.21 4.61 12.08
N VAL A 160 -7.92 4.40 11.88
CA VAL A 160 -7.29 4.37 10.56
C VAL A 160 -7.04 2.92 10.19
N LEU A 161 -7.75 2.44 9.18
CA LEU A 161 -7.77 1.06 8.77
C LEU A 161 -6.90 0.83 7.53
N LEU A 162 -6.11 -0.23 7.55
CA LEU A 162 -5.41 -0.79 6.40
C LEU A 162 -6.17 -2.02 5.92
N MET A 163 -6.70 -1.97 4.72
CA MET A 163 -7.29 -3.10 4.03
C MET A 163 -6.26 -3.73 3.12
N THR A 164 -6.18 -5.06 3.10
CA THR A 164 -5.10 -5.77 2.40
C THR A 164 -5.63 -6.90 1.53
N THR A 165 -5.07 -7.06 0.33
CA THR A 165 -5.28 -8.27 -0.47
C THR A 165 -4.31 -9.35 -0.01
N ILE A 166 -4.84 -10.54 0.20
CA ILE A 166 -4.11 -11.71 0.67
C ILE A 166 -4.43 -12.95 -0.17
N SER A 167 -3.67 -14.02 0.02
CA SER A 167 -3.92 -15.31 -0.61
C SER A 167 -5.04 -16.07 0.11
N GLY A 168 -6.29 -15.55 0.07
CA GLY A 168 -7.43 -16.14 0.77
C GLY A 168 -8.76 -15.57 0.28
N PRO A 169 -9.89 -16.16 0.68
CA PRO A 169 -11.23 -15.76 0.26
C PRO A 169 -11.75 -14.55 1.05
N PHE A 170 -10.90 -13.63 1.46
CA PHE A 170 -11.24 -12.43 2.23
C PHE A 170 -10.18 -11.34 2.06
N ALA A 171 -10.50 -10.11 2.47
CA ALA A 171 -9.53 -9.08 2.75
C ALA A 171 -9.31 -8.99 4.26
N HIS A 172 -8.08 -8.83 4.71
CA HIS A 172 -7.78 -8.50 6.10
C HIS A 172 -7.88 -6.99 6.32
N VAL A 173 -8.31 -6.59 7.52
CA VAL A 173 -8.42 -5.20 7.94
C VAL A 173 -7.60 -5.01 9.22
N TYR A 174 -6.58 -4.19 9.16
CA TYR A 174 -5.71 -3.88 10.29
C TYR A 174 -5.95 -2.46 10.79
N ASP A 175 -5.92 -2.25 12.10
CA ASP A 175 -5.90 -0.93 12.73
C ASP A 175 -4.47 -0.39 12.75
N LEU A 176 -4.20 0.63 11.95
CA LEU A 176 -2.87 1.25 11.88
C LEU A 176 -2.50 2.04 13.14
N GLY A 177 -3.49 2.53 13.88
CA GLY A 177 -3.25 3.13 15.20
C GLY A 177 -2.58 2.13 16.14
N TYR A 178 -3.13 0.91 16.23
CA TYR A 178 -2.52 -0.16 17.03
C TYR A 178 -1.12 -0.54 16.53
N ALA A 179 -0.94 -0.61 15.22
CA ALA A 179 0.36 -0.95 14.65
C ALA A 179 1.46 0.06 15.03
N VAL A 180 1.18 1.37 14.90
CA VAL A 180 2.18 2.42 15.22
C VAL A 180 2.38 2.63 16.72
N GLU A 181 1.43 2.20 17.56
CA GLU A 181 1.55 2.17 19.02
C GLU A 181 2.32 0.95 19.55
N GLY A 182 2.82 0.07 18.67
CA GLY A 182 3.56 -1.14 19.02
C GLY A 182 2.68 -2.34 19.41
N ARG A 183 1.39 -2.30 19.11
CA ARG A 183 0.38 -3.34 19.36
C ARG A 183 0.05 -4.12 18.09
N VAL A 184 1.08 -4.52 17.35
CA VAL A 184 0.91 -5.14 16.02
C VAL A 184 0.11 -6.45 16.10
N ASP A 185 0.29 -7.23 17.17
CA ASP A 185 -0.43 -8.50 17.39
C ASP A 185 -1.94 -8.30 17.59
N GLU A 186 -2.38 -7.09 17.95
CA GLU A 186 -3.79 -6.73 18.12
C GLU A 186 -4.36 -5.98 16.90
N ALA A 187 -3.53 -5.70 15.90
CA ALA A 187 -3.90 -4.83 14.80
C ALA A 187 -4.90 -5.46 13.82
N LEU A 188 -4.95 -6.77 13.67
CA LEU A 188 -5.96 -7.44 12.84
C LEU A 188 -7.34 -7.34 13.52
N VAL A 189 -8.23 -6.51 12.95
CA VAL A 189 -9.52 -6.18 13.57
C VAL A 189 -10.75 -6.69 12.81
N ALA A 190 -10.59 -7.09 11.54
CA ALA A 190 -11.70 -7.62 10.75
C ALA A 190 -11.23 -8.47 9.56
N HIS A 191 -12.16 -9.29 9.07
CA HIS A 191 -12.06 -10.00 7.81
C HIS A 191 -13.30 -9.67 6.96
N ILE A 192 -13.08 -9.26 5.71
CA ILE A 192 -14.18 -9.02 4.77
C ILE A 192 -14.20 -10.17 3.78
N PRO A 193 -15.19 -11.09 3.88
CA PRO A 193 -15.18 -12.31 3.09
C PRO A 193 -15.52 -12.05 1.62
N VAL A 194 -15.01 -12.90 0.73
CA VAL A 194 -15.58 -13.07 -0.60
C VAL A 194 -16.79 -14.00 -0.46
N PRO A 195 -18.00 -13.58 -0.90
CA PRO A 195 -19.19 -14.44 -0.80
C PRO A 195 -19.03 -15.72 -1.62
N ASP A 196 -19.70 -16.78 -1.15
CA ASP A 196 -19.89 -18.06 -1.86
C ASP A 196 -18.61 -18.83 -2.21
N GLY A 197 -17.55 -18.64 -1.41
CA GLY A 197 -16.38 -19.52 -1.46
C GLY A 197 -15.67 -19.58 -2.83
N GLN A 198 -15.62 -18.46 -3.54
CA GLN A 198 -14.81 -18.32 -4.77
C GLN A 198 -13.32 -18.51 -4.43
N THR A 199 -12.92 -19.76 -4.28
CA THR A 199 -11.64 -20.18 -3.70
C THR A 199 -10.51 -20.33 -4.73
N GLY A 200 -10.69 -19.86 -5.95
CA GLY A 200 -9.69 -19.96 -7.01
C GLY A 200 -8.73 -18.79 -7.05
N GLY A 201 -7.73 -18.75 -6.17
CA GLY A 201 -6.71 -17.69 -6.16
C GLY A 201 -6.95 -16.60 -5.12
N ARG A 202 -6.47 -15.38 -5.37
CA ARG A 202 -6.73 -14.22 -4.51
C ARG A 202 -8.21 -13.88 -4.50
N GLY A 203 -8.81 -13.74 -3.33
CA GLY A 203 -10.21 -13.38 -3.20
C GLY A 203 -10.50 -12.01 -3.79
N TYR A 204 -9.86 -10.99 -3.26
CA TYR A 204 -9.89 -9.63 -3.81
C TYR A 204 -8.59 -9.32 -4.54
N HIS A 205 -8.68 -8.50 -5.59
CA HIS A 205 -7.52 -7.93 -6.27
C HIS A 205 -7.32 -6.47 -5.88
N ASP A 206 -8.44 -5.74 -5.80
CA ASP A 206 -8.42 -4.32 -5.48
C ASP A 206 -9.69 -3.90 -4.76
N PHE A 207 -9.67 -2.76 -4.05
CA PHE A 207 -10.80 -2.27 -3.30
C PHE A 207 -10.74 -0.77 -3.03
N TYR A 208 -11.89 -0.27 -2.64
CA TYR A 208 -12.10 1.08 -2.13
C TYR A 208 -12.96 1.01 -0.88
N ALA A 209 -12.77 1.94 0.06
CA ALA A 209 -13.69 2.13 1.16
C ALA A 209 -14.04 3.61 1.31
N GLY A 210 -15.25 3.88 1.75
CA GLY A 210 -15.74 5.24 1.91
C GLY A 210 -17.00 5.32 2.77
N TYR A 211 -17.17 6.46 3.43
CA TYR A 211 -18.40 6.76 4.15
C TYR A 211 -19.52 7.11 3.16
N HIS A 212 -20.69 6.50 3.34
CA HIS A 212 -21.88 6.74 2.54
C HIS A 212 -22.86 7.62 3.32
N PRO A 213 -22.96 8.93 3.02
CA PRO A 213 -23.66 9.89 3.88
C PRO A 213 -25.18 9.64 3.97
N ASP A 214 -25.81 9.19 2.88
CA ASP A 214 -27.27 8.99 2.86
C ASP A 214 -27.74 7.85 3.77
N SER A 215 -26.90 6.85 4.01
CA SER A 215 -27.17 5.71 4.90
C SER A 215 -26.41 5.76 6.20
N GLU A 216 -25.51 6.74 6.36
CA GLU A 216 -24.64 6.90 7.52
C GLU A 216 -23.80 5.64 7.81
N THR A 217 -23.30 4.98 6.73
CA THR A 217 -22.56 3.72 6.82
C THR A 217 -21.17 3.84 6.22
N ASP A 218 -20.20 3.15 6.82
CA ASP A 218 -18.91 2.88 6.22
C ASP A 218 -19.05 1.70 5.26
N ARG A 219 -18.56 1.85 4.02
CA ARG A 219 -18.71 0.82 2.99
C ARG A 219 -17.38 0.40 2.41
N PHE A 220 -17.25 -0.89 2.18
CA PHE A 220 -16.18 -1.52 1.42
C PHE A 220 -16.70 -1.91 0.05
N TYR A 221 -15.93 -1.65 -0.99
CA TYR A 221 -16.20 -2.00 -2.39
C TYR A 221 -15.02 -2.82 -2.89
N GLY A 222 -15.20 -4.12 -3.04
CA GLY A 222 -14.15 -5.04 -3.45
C GLY A 222 -14.39 -5.67 -4.81
N GLY A 223 -13.34 -5.73 -5.62
CA GLY A 223 -13.31 -6.44 -6.89
C GLY A 223 -12.29 -7.57 -6.88
N GLY A 224 -12.64 -8.70 -7.46
CA GLY A 224 -11.76 -9.85 -7.51
C GLY A 224 -12.20 -10.89 -8.54
N SER A 225 -11.61 -12.08 -8.46
CA SER A 225 -11.84 -13.14 -9.44
C SER A 225 -13.27 -13.68 -9.47
N GLY A 226 -14.08 -13.43 -8.45
CA GLY A 226 -15.47 -13.88 -8.36
C GLY A 226 -16.50 -12.81 -8.75
N GLY A 227 -16.11 -11.54 -8.86
CA GLY A 227 -17.02 -10.42 -9.13
C GLY A 227 -16.72 -9.17 -8.33
N TYR A 228 -17.77 -8.35 -8.13
CA TYR A 228 -17.73 -7.13 -7.33
C TYR A 228 -18.69 -7.25 -6.15
N TYR A 229 -18.23 -6.81 -4.98
CA TYR A 229 -18.98 -6.95 -3.74
C TYR A 229 -18.97 -5.63 -2.97
N VAL A 230 -20.11 -5.31 -2.34
CA VAL A 230 -20.23 -4.15 -1.45
C VAL A 230 -20.64 -4.64 -0.09
N TYR A 231 -19.88 -4.26 0.93
CA TYR A 231 -20.18 -4.54 2.33
C TYR A 231 -20.42 -3.25 3.10
N ASP A 232 -21.37 -3.29 4.03
CA ASP A 232 -21.42 -2.40 5.16
C ASP A 232 -20.39 -2.88 6.18
N ILE A 233 -19.45 -2.00 6.52
CA ILE A 233 -18.35 -2.25 7.46
C ILE A 233 -18.41 -1.31 8.66
N THR A 234 -19.55 -0.67 8.91
CA THR A 234 -19.78 0.20 10.07
C THR A 234 -19.54 -0.55 11.38
N ASP A 235 -19.99 -1.81 11.44
CA ASP A 235 -19.57 -2.78 12.44
C ASP A 235 -18.48 -3.68 11.84
N LEU A 236 -17.24 -3.46 12.26
CA LEU A 236 -16.08 -4.22 11.76
C LEU A 236 -16.08 -5.69 12.23
N GLU A 237 -16.75 -6.01 13.33
CA GLU A 237 -16.86 -7.39 13.84
C GLU A 237 -17.86 -8.22 13.01
N ASN A 238 -18.83 -7.53 12.37
CA ASN A 238 -19.90 -8.17 11.61
C ASN A 238 -20.13 -7.49 10.24
N PRO A 239 -19.17 -7.53 9.31
CA PRO A 239 -19.36 -6.97 7.98
C PRO A 239 -20.56 -7.58 7.28
N SER A 240 -21.48 -6.77 6.75
CA SER A 240 -22.69 -7.26 6.11
C SER A 240 -22.72 -7.01 4.61
N LEU A 241 -22.97 -8.06 3.82
CA LEU A 241 -23.02 -7.98 2.36
C LEU A 241 -24.27 -7.19 1.91
N LEU A 242 -24.04 -6.10 1.15
CA LEU A 242 -25.10 -5.27 0.58
C LEU A 242 -25.36 -5.61 -0.89
N VAL A 243 -24.30 -5.85 -1.68
CA VAL A 243 -24.38 -6.09 -3.12
C VAL A 243 -23.39 -7.17 -3.52
N SER A 244 -23.82 -8.07 -4.40
CA SER A 244 -22.98 -9.06 -5.06
C SER A 244 -23.28 -9.02 -6.56
N LEU A 245 -22.25 -8.70 -7.38
CA LEU A 245 -22.32 -8.69 -8.84
C LEU A 245 -21.33 -9.73 -9.36
N THR A 246 -21.84 -10.93 -9.58
CA THR A 246 -21.09 -12.08 -10.14
C THR A 246 -21.52 -12.33 -11.57
N GLY A 247 -20.57 -12.67 -12.46
CA GLY A 247 -20.81 -12.98 -13.87
C GLY A 247 -20.99 -14.46 -14.14
#